data_f7c068b35d70da6a2174bd0eddd690d7
#
_entry.id   f7c068b35d70da6a2174bd0eddd690d7
#
_cell.length_a   1.000
_cell.length_b   1.000
_cell.length_c   1.000
_cell.angle_alpha   90.00
_cell.angle_beta   90.00
_cell.angle_gamma   90.00
#
_symmetry.space_group_name_H-M   'P 1'
#
loop_
_entity.id
_entity.type
_entity.pdbx_description
1 polymer ?
#
loop_
_entity_poly.entity_id
_entity_poly.type
_entity_poly.pdbx_seq_one_letter_code
_entity_poly.pdbx_strand_id
1 'polypeptide(L)'
;MKLTQEQLEQFDREGYIFLPNLFSTEEAAFLKGEAEAIYQQDRQEVWREKSGVARTAFAAHQYNEGFRRLGSHPRLIEPVEQLLDGQVYMHQYKVNAKAPFDGAVWQWHQDYGTWKRDDEMPEPRAMNISVF
;
A
#
# COMPACT_ATOMS: atom_id res chain seq x y z
N MET A 1 -15.76 -3.67 6.18
CA MET A 1 -16.52 -2.38 6.33
C MET A 1 -16.94 -1.95 4.94
N LYS A 2 -18.24 -1.74 4.71
CA LYS A 2 -18.72 -1.24 3.41
C LYS A 2 -18.70 0.29 3.37
N LEU A 3 -18.40 0.85 2.23
CA LEU A 3 -18.53 2.28 1.95
C LEU A 3 -20.01 2.67 1.88
N THR A 4 -20.31 3.88 2.33
CA THR A 4 -21.64 4.48 2.19
C THR A 4 -21.85 4.95 0.74
N GLN A 5 -23.11 5.22 0.37
CA GLN A 5 -23.43 5.74 -0.95
C GLN A 5 -22.72 7.09 -1.22
N GLU A 6 -22.66 7.95 -0.24
CA GLU A 6 -21.96 9.23 -0.33
C GLU A 6 -20.45 9.05 -0.60
N GLN A 7 -19.82 8.06 0.06
CA GLN A 7 -18.41 7.73 -0.16
C GLN A 7 -18.15 7.17 -1.55
N LEU A 8 -19.06 6.35 -2.07
CA LEU A 8 -18.97 5.85 -3.45
C LEU A 8 -19.08 7.00 -4.46
N GLU A 9 -20.04 7.89 -4.28
CA GLU A 9 -20.21 9.08 -5.12
C GLU A 9 -19.01 10.03 -5.03
N GLN A 10 -18.41 10.18 -3.85
CA GLN A 10 -17.17 10.93 -3.68
C GLN A 10 -16.03 10.29 -4.48
N PHE A 11 -15.85 8.99 -4.35
CA PHE A 11 -14.81 8.28 -5.09
C PHE A 11 -14.99 8.39 -6.60
N ASP A 12 -16.21 8.24 -7.10
CA ASP A 12 -16.54 8.35 -8.52
C ASP A 12 -16.24 9.77 -9.06
N ARG A 13 -16.53 10.78 -8.28
CA ARG A 13 -16.30 12.19 -8.63
C ARG A 13 -14.84 12.61 -8.54
N GLU A 14 -14.11 12.16 -7.49
CA GLU A 14 -12.78 12.68 -7.14
C GLU A 14 -11.64 11.71 -7.49
N GLY A 15 -11.95 10.45 -7.74
CA GLY A 15 -10.97 9.41 -8.04
C GLY A 15 -10.20 8.88 -6.81
N TYR A 16 -10.54 9.37 -5.62
CA TYR A 16 -9.99 8.87 -4.34
C TYR A 16 -10.97 9.05 -3.20
N ILE A 17 -10.72 8.32 -2.11
CA ILE A 17 -11.41 8.48 -0.83
C ILE A 17 -10.41 8.38 0.31
N PHE A 18 -10.58 9.21 1.32
CA PHE A 18 -9.80 9.16 2.55
C PHE A 18 -10.66 8.62 3.70
N LEU A 19 -10.16 7.60 4.38
CA LEU A 19 -10.83 6.94 5.50
C LEU A 19 -10.02 7.17 6.78
N PRO A 20 -10.25 8.28 7.50
CA PRO A 20 -9.48 8.60 8.69
C PRO A 20 -9.78 7.62 9.83
N ASN A 21 -8.77 7.36 10.66
CA ASN A 21 -8.89 6.52 11.86
C ASN A 21 -9.38 5.09 11.59
N LEU A 22 -9.10 4.55 10.40
CA LEU A 22 -9.49 3.20 10.02
C LEU A 22 -8.80 2.14 10.90
N PHE A 23 -7.60 2.44 11.38
CA PHE A 23 -6.84 1.66 12.34
C PHE A 23 -6.60 2.45 13.62
N SER A 24 -6.55 1.77 14.77
CA SER A 24 -6.27 2.41 16.05
C SER A 24 -4.81 2.85 16.16
N THR A 25 -4.52 3.72 17.12
CA THR A 25 -3.15 4.16 17.42
C THR A 25 -2.25 2.98 17.78
N GLU A 26 -2.79 1.98 18.49
CA GLU A 26 -2.07 0.78 18.90
C GLU A 26 -1.75 -0.11 17.69
N GLU A 27 -2.71 -0.30 16.78
CA GLU A 27 -2.49 -1.04 15.53
C GLU A 27 -1.44 -0.33 14.65
N ALA A 28 -1.52 0.99 14.54
CA ALA A 28 -0.55 1.79 13.80
C ALA A 28 0.86 1.72 14.43
N ALA A 29 0.96 1.81 15.76
CA ALA A 29 2.22 1.69 16.49
C ALA A 29 2.84 0.29 16.32
N PHE A 30 2.04 -0.76 16.37
CA PHE A 30 2.48 -2.12 16.10
C PHE A 30 3.05 -2.26 14.69
N LEU A 31 2.32 -1.82 13.66
CA LEU A 31 2.77 -1.89 12.26
C LEU A 31 4.02 -1.06 12.01
N LYS A 32 4.14 0.09 12.67
CA LYS A 32 5.37 0.90 12.63
C LYS A 32 6.57 0.14 13.18
N GLY A 33 6.43 -0.51 14.33
CA GLY A 33 7.48 -1.35 14.91
C GLY A 33 7.90 -2.50 14.00
N GLU A 34 6.92 -3.16 13.37
CA GLU A 34 7.18 -4.22 12.38
C GLU A 34 7.93 -3.69 11.15
N ALA A 35 7.57 -2.50 10.65
CA ALA A 35 8.27 -1.87 9.54
C ALA A 35 9.74 -1.54 9.91
N GLU A 36 9.96 -0.94 11.08
CA GLU A 36 11.29 -0.62 11.59
C GLU A 36 12.17 -1.89 11.72
N ALA A 37 11.59 -2.98 12.22
CA ALA A 37 12.29 -4.27 12.31
C ALA A 37 12.64 -4.86 10.94
N ILE A 38 11.75 -4.74 9.95
CA ILE A 38 12.04 -5.17 8.57
C ILE A 38 13.17 -4.34 7.94
N TYR A 39 13.17 -3.04 8.13
CA TYR A 39 14.20 -2.16 7.56
C TYR A 39 15.62 -2.45 8.07
N GLN A 40 15.76 -3.10 9.23
CA GLN A 40 17.07 -3.51 9.77
C GLN A 40 17.56 -4.84 9.18
N GLN A 41 16.71 -5.60 8.49
CA GLN A 41 17.07 -6.90 7.96
C GLN A 41 17.92 -6.76 6.69
N ASP A 42 18.92 -7.63 6.56
CA ASP A 42 19.69 -7.80 5.32
C ASP A 42 18.94 -8.78 4.40
N ARG A 43 17.99 -8.23 3.62
CA ARG A 43 17.12 -8.96 2.70
C ARG A 43 17.11 -8.29 1.34
N GLN A 44 17.04 -9.09 0.28
CA GLN A 44 16.97 -8.58 -1.08
C GLN A 44 15.69 -7.76 -1.35
N GLU A 45 14.61 -8.01 -0.59
CA GLU A 45 13.36 -7.27 -0.69
C GLU A 45 13.42 -5.88 -0.03
N VAL A 46 14.43 -5.60 0.79
CA VAL A 46 14.64 -4.30 1.42
C VAL A 46 15.61 -3.47 0.58
N TRP A 47 15.04 -2.61 -0.24
CA TRP A 47 15.83 -1.70 -1.06
C TRP A 47 16.28 -0.49 -0.25
N ARG A 48 17.50 -0.04 -0.53
CA ARG A 48 18.14 1.05 0.21
C ARG A 48 18.52 2.20 -0.71
N GLU A 49 18.57 3.40 -0.14
CA GLU A 49 19.20 4.56 -0.77
C GLU A 49 20.71 4.36 -0.89
N LYS A 50 21.39 5.21 -1.64
CA LYS A 50 22.85 5.18 -1.76
C LYS A 50 23.59 5.37 -0.41
N SER A 51 22.94 6.03 0.52
CA SER A 51 23.41 6.21 1.90
C SER A 51 23.32 4.95 2.78
N GLY A 52 22.61 3.91 2.32
CA GLY A 52 22.32 2.71 3.07
C GLY A 52 21.00 2.74 3.85
N VAL A 53 20.34 3.88 3.91
CA VAL A 53 19.03 3.99 4.57
C VAL A 53 17.96 3.22 3.81
N ALA A 54 17.07 2.54 4.52
CA ALA A 54 15.97 1.80 3.89
C ALA A 54 15.06 2.76 3.09
N ARG A 55 14.70 2.35 1.89
CA ARG A 55 13.79 3.06 0.99
C ARG A 55 12.43 2.39 0.92
N THR A 56 12.42 1.10 0.64
CA THR A 56 11.19 0.32 0.41
C THR A 56 11.44 -1.13 0.77
N ALA A 57 10.51 -1.75 1.49
CA ALA A 57 10.44 -3.19 1.66
C ALA A 57 9.31 -3.73 0.76
N PHE A 58 9.69 -4.55 -0.23
CA PHE A 58 8.75 -5.18 -1.13
C PHE A 58 8.18 -6.47 -0.52
N ALA A 59 6.93 -6.78 -0.90
CA ALA A 59 6.26 -8.03 -0.56
C ALA A 59 6.28 -8.39 0.94
N ALA A 60 6.28 -7.40 1.84
CA ALA A 60 6.36 -7.61 3.28
C ALA A 60 5.28 -8.57 3.81
N HIS A 61 4.12 -8.64 3.18
CA HIS A 61 3.04 -9.57 3.50
C HIS A 61 3.42 -11.04 3.35
N GLN A 62 4.48 -11.39 2.62
CA GLN A 62 4.92 -12.77 2.42
C GLN A 62 5.80 -13.29 3.58
N TYR A 63 6.50 -12.39 4.28
CA TYR A 63 7.49 -12.77 5.30
C TYR A 63 7.28 -12.09 6.66
N ASN A 64 6.24 -11.26 6.81
CA ASN A 64 5.88 -10.62 8.08
C ASN A 64 4.39 -10.79 8.34
N GLU A 65 4.04 -11.30 9.52
CA GLU A 65 2.67 -11.63 9.88
C GLU A 65 1.79 -10.38 10.05
N GLY A 66 2.32 -9.30 10.61
CA GLY A 66 1.60 -8.03 10.76
C GLY A 66 1.15 -7.49 9.41
N PHE A 67 2.06 -7.45 8.44
CA PHE A 67 1.77 -6.98 7.09
C PHE A 67 0.96 -7.98 6.26
N ARG A 68 1.06 -9.27 6.54
CA ARG A 68 0.15 -10.28 5.95
C ARG A 68 -1.29 -10.03 6.37
N ARG A 69 -1.53 -9.83 7.67
CA ARG A 69 -2.86 -9.52 8.21
C ARG A 69 -3.39 -8.20 7.70
N LEU A 70 -2.53 -7.17 7.61
CA LEU A 70 -2.92 -5.88 7.05
C LEU A 70 -3.35 -6.03 5.58
N GLY A 71 -2.56 -6.72 4.76
CA GLY A 71 -2.83 -6.90 3.33
C GLY A 71 -4.12 -7.66 3.01
N SER A 72 -4.63 -8.47 3.94
CA SER A 72 -5.89 -9.20 3.82
C SER A 72 -6.98 -8.68 4.77
N HIS A 73 -6.77 -7.53 5.40
CA HIS A 73 -7.67 -7.03 6.42
C HIS A 73 -9.03 -6.61 5.82
N PRO A 74 -10.18 -7.07 6.37
CA PRO A 74 -11.50 -6.73 5.84
C PRO A 74 -11.78 -5.23 5.73
N ARG A 75 -11.22 -4.42 6.65
CA ARG A 75 -11.33 -2.95 6.58
C ARG A 75 -10.70 -2.34 5.31
N LEU A 76 -9.75 -3.04 4.66
CA LEU A 76 -9.13 -2.63 3.39
C LEU A 76 -9.78 -3.33 2.19
N ILE A 77 -9.99 -4.64 2.30
CA ILE A 77 -10.43 -5.45 1.15
C ILE A 77 -11.88 -5.19 0.77
N GLU A 78 -12.80 -5.17 1.74
CA GLU A 78 -14.23 -4.98 1.45
C GLU A 78 -14.55 -3.67 0.70
N PRO A 79 -13.98 -2.49 1.06
CA PRO A 79 -14.13 -1.29 0.27
C PRO A 79 -13.63 -1.42 -1.17
N VAL A 80 -12.50 -2.09 -1.37
CA VAL A 80 -11.91 -2.27 -2.71
C VAL A 80 -12.74 -3.22 -3.56
N GLU A 81 -13.21 -4.33 -2.99
CA GLU A 81 -14.16 -5.23 -3.67
C GLU A 81 -15.45 -4.52 -4.07
N GLN A 82 -15.93 -3.61 -3.22
CA GLN A 82 -17.13 -2.81 -3.51
C GLN A 82 -16.90 -1.82 -4.67
N LEU A 83 -15.73 -1.16 -4.71
CA LEU A 83 -15.37 -0.20 -5.77
C LEU A 83 -15.04 -0.87 -7.10
N LEU A 84 -14.43 -2.05 -7.07
CA LEU A 84 -14.07 -2.81 -8.28
C LEU A 84 -15.17 -3.78 -8.73
N ASP A 85 -16.27 -3.89 -7.97
CA ASP A 85 -17.40 -4.81 -8.23
C ASP A 85 -16.91 -6.24 -8.49
N GLY A 86 -16.16 -6.79 -7.52
CA GLY A 86 -15.66 -8.16 -7.63
C GLY A 86 -14.56 -8.51 -6.64
N GLN A 87 -14.16 -9.77 -6.66
CA GLN A 87 -13.04 -10.25 -5.86
C GLN A 87 -11.72 -9.67 -6.34
N VAL A 88 -10.80 -9.47 -5.41
CA VAL A 88 -9.49 -8.86 -5.67
C VAL A 88 -8.34 -9.75 -5.25
N TYR A 89 -7.18 -9.52 -5.83
CA TYR A 89 -5.91 -10.12 -5.41
C TYR A 89 -4.85 -9.04 -5.20
N MET A 90 -3.84 -9.36 -4.42
CA MET A 90 -2.70 -8.49 -4.19
C MET A 90 -1.77 -8.49 -5.42
N HIS A 91 -1.77 -7.42 -6.20
CA HIS A 91 -0.86 -7.26 -7.33
C HIS A 91 0.54 -6.85 -6.86
N GLN A 92 0.63 -5.83 -6.00
CA GLN A 92 1.89 -5.33 -5.48
C GLN A 92 1.74 -4.89 -4.01
N TYR A 93 2.78 -5.11 -3.20
CA TYR A 93 2.83 -4.68 -1.80
C TYR A 93 4.16 -4.01 -1.51
N LYS A 94 4.10 -2.79 -0.99
CA LYS A 94 5.27 -2.00 -0.61
C LYS A 94 5.08 -1.40 0.79
N VAL A 95 6.13 -1.45 1.60
CA VAL A 95 6.24 -0.66 2.82
C VAL A 95 7.33 0.37 2.59
N ASN A 96 6.95 1.64 2.45
CA ASN A 96 7.86 2.72 2.08
C ASN A 96 8.38 3.42 3.32
N ALA A 97 9.71 3.54 3.41
CA ALA A 97 10.39 4.40 4.36
C ALA A 97 10.75 5.73 3.68
N LYS A 98 10.34 6.82 4.27
CA LYS A 98 10.78 8.16 3.82
C LYS A 98 11.64 8.78 4.93
N ALA A 99 12.93 8.51 4.88
CA ALA A 99 13.87 9.07 5.84
C ALA A 99 13.91 10.61 5.71
N PRO A 100 13.91 11.36 6.82
CA PRO A 100 14.07 12.80 6.77
C PRO A 100 15.46 13.15 6.21
N PHE A 101 15.50 14.14 5.32
CA PHE A 101 16.73 14.68 4.69
C PHE A 101 17.52 13.69 3.80
N ASP A 102 17.10 12.43 3.70
CA ASP A 102 17.80 11.40 2.94
C ASP A 102 16.79 10.50 2.23
N GLY A 103 16.36 10.88 1.10
CA GLY A 103 15.43 10.09 0.29
C GLY A 103 15.31 10.67 -1.11
N ALA A 104 15.43 9.82 -2.12
CA ALA A 104 15.26 10.23 -3.50
C ALA A 104 13.86 10.85 -3.73
N VAL A 105 13.82 11.82 -4.61
CA VAL A 105 12.54 12.42 -5.05
C VAL A 105 11.75 11.38 -5.83
N TRP A 106 10.49 11.25 -5.49
CA TRP A 106 9.53 10.46 -6.26
C TRP A 106 8.88 11.35 -7.30
N GLN A 107 9.07 11.01 -8.57
CA GLN A 107 8.40 11.72 -9.65
C GLN A 107 6.91 11.39 -9.66
N TRP A 108 6.07 12.37 -10.00
CA TRP A 108 4.65 12.13 -10.21
C TRP A 108 4.44 11.13 -11.35
N HIS A 109 3.69 10.08 -11.11
CA HIS A 109 3.43 9.01 -12.07
C HIS A 109 2.09 8.33 -11.76
N GLN A 110 1.65 7.51 -12.69
CA GLN A 110 0.60 6.53 -12.51
C GLN A 110 1.22 5.14 -12.61
N ASP A 111 1.03 4.30 -11.59
CA ASP A 111 1.57 2.93 -11.55
C ASP A 111 1.09 2.11 -12.76
N TYR A 112 -0.19 2.26 -13.14
CA TYR A 112 -0.76 1.56 -14.29
C TYR A 112 0.02 1.75 -15.58
N GLY A 113 0.57 2.93 -15.84
CA GLY A 113 1.38 3.20 -17.03
C GLY A 113 2.60 2.29 -17.15
N THR A 114 3.21 1.93 -16.02
CA THR A 114 4.32 0.96 -15.97
C THR A 114 3.80 -0.45 -16.21
N TRP A 115 2.78 -0.88 -15.50
CA TRP A 115 2.24 -2.23 -15.62
C TRP A 115 1.69 -2.53 -17.02
N LYS A 116 1.08 -1.55 -17.69
CA LYS A 116 0.64 -1.69 -19.08
C LYS A 116 1.81 -1.84 -20.05
N ARG A 117 2.87 -1.03 -19.88
CA ARG A 117 4.06 -1.08 -20.72
C ARG A 117 4.77 -2.44 -20.61
N ASP A 118 4.83 -2.97 -19.40
CA ASP A 118 5.55 -4.19 -19.08
C ASP A 118 4.64 -5.46 -19.22
N ASP A 119 3.43 -5.28 -19.78
CA ASP A 119 2.41 -6.32 -20.06
C ASP A 119 1.93 -7.06 -18.78
N GLU A 120 2.07 -6.44 -17.62
CA GLU A 120 1.62 -7.02 -16.34
C GLU A 120 0.10 -6.86 -16.13
N MET A 121 -0.47 -5.79 -16.68
CA MET A 121 -1.90 -5.46 -16.50
C MET A 121 -2.48 -4.85 -17.78
N PRO A 122 -3.27 -5.61 -18.57
CA PRO A 122 -3.81 -5.15 -19.85
C PRO A 122 -4.89 -4.07 -19.69
N GLU A 123 -5.67 -4.12 -18.59
CA GLU A 123 -6.76 -3.19 -18.31
C GLU A 123 -6.56 -2.49 -16.96
N PRO A 124 -6.97 -1.22 -16.81
CA PRO A 124 -6.76 -0.43 -15.59
C PRO A 124 -7.76 -0.79 -14.48
N ARG A 125 -7.89 -2.05 -14.14
CA ARG A 125 -8.72 -2.51 -13.02
C ARG A 125 -7.90 -2.77 -11.77
N ALA A 126 -7.28 -1.71 -11.27
CA ALA A 126 -6.48 -1.76 -10.05
C ALA A 126 -6.83 -0.60 -9.11
N MET A 127 -6.81 -0.89 -7.81
CA MET A 127 -6.98 0.09 -6.75
C MET A 127 -5.67 0.21 -5.98
N ASN A 128 -5.20 1.43 -5.79
CA ASN A 128 -4.10 1.70 -4.87
C ASN A 128 -4.67 1.99 -3.48
N ILE A 129 -4.17 1.27 -2.49
CA ILE A 129 -4.46 1.53 -1.08
C ILE A 129 -3.19 2.03 -0.42
N SER A 130 -3.24 3.22 0.17
CA SER A 130 -2.15 3.78 0.97
C SER A 130 -2.58 3.89 2.43
N VAL A 131 -1.79 3.30 3.33
CA VAL A 131 -1.99 3.40 4.78
C VAL A 131 -0.84 4.24 5.34
N PHE A 132 -1.18 5.34 6.04
CA PHE A 132 -0.22 6.30 6.60
C PHE A 132 -0.25 6.29 8.13
#